data_c4bfbdefaa3406e3616e6c390b60cd6a
#
_entry.id   c4bfbdefaa3406e3616e6c390b60cd6a
#
_cell.length_a   1.000
_cell.length_b   1.000
_cell.length_c   1.000
_cell.angle_alpha   90.00
_cell.angle_beta   90.00
_cell.angle_gamma   90.00
#
_symmetry.space_group_name_H-M   'P 1'
#
loop_
_entity.id
_entity.type
_entity.pdbx_description
1 polymer ?
#
loop_
_entity_poly.entity_id
_entity_poly.type
_entity_poly.pdbx_seq_one_letter_code
_entity_poly.pdbx_strand_id
1 'polypeptide(L)'
;MTVLSTAEFWLNLGIAAIPIRYRDKRPAISSWKQYQRQLPSHTELAKWFYSPYTNIAVITGWKNLAVVDFDDDTEYEKWAHWIARRRIYRYVRQTLTVKTSRGYHVYVTTSQPAQNAKLPGIDIKASGGYVLTPPSVHPSGAQYKIVSGDLPVRIDALSDILPPELLAQYTEQPKTIITPRITLPASGDPWAQAERPFEPSDNLIQRIKDHYRIESFFPDIHYRGGEWAMARCPFHDDRNPSLWLNVEQQICGCFAGCTTLPYDVIDLYARLNNLTVSEAVRIMKQSLGGA
;
A
#
# COMPACT_ATOMS: atom_id res chain seq x y z
N MET A 1 -7.83 -16.61 5.48
CA MET A 1 -7.48 -15.52 6.42
C MET A 1 -8.69 -15.22 7.31
N THR A 2 -8.48 -14.99 8.61
CA THR A 2 -9.52 -14.48 9.52
C THR A 2 -9.66 -12.97 9.33
N VAL A 3 -10.76 -12.37 9.82
CA VAL A 3 -10.94 -10.91 9.75
C VAL A 3 -9.85 -10.19 10.54
N LEU A 4 -9.45 -10.73 11.70
CA LEU A 4 -8.38 -10.17 12.53
C LEU A 4 -7.02 -10.21 11.80
N SER A 5 -6.65 -11.37 11.22
CA SER A 5 -5.37 -11.47 10.48
C SER A 5 -5.33 -10.55 9.25
N THR A 6 -6.48 -10.29 8.64
CA THR A 6 -6.58 -9.30 7.55
C THR A 6 -6.40 -7.87 8.08
N ALA A 7 -6.97 -7.55 9.25
CA ALA A 7 -6.79 -6.22 9.86
C ALA A 7 -5.33 -5.96 10.26
N GLU A 8 -4.68 -6.96 10.83
CA GLU A 8 -3.24 -6.91 11.18
C GLU A 8 -2.36 -6.77 9.92
N PHE A 9 -2.70 -7.48 8.85
CA PHE A 9 -2.03 -7.33 7.56
C PHE A 9 -2.07 -5.88 7.05
N TRP A 10 -3.25 -5.23 7.05
CA TRP A 10 -3.37 -3.84 6.63
C TRP A 10 -2.65 -2.88 7.58
N LEU A 11 -2.71 -3.13 8.90
CA LEU A 11 -1.97 -2.34 9.88
C LEU A 11 -0.45 -2.41 9.63
N ASN A 12 0.08 -3.60 9.33
CA ASN A 12 1.51 -3.78 9.00
C ASN A 12 1.92 -3.05 7.73
N LEU A 13 1.00 -2.81 6.79
CA LEU A 13 1.21 -1.94 5.64
C LEU A 13 1.10 -0.45 5.98
N GLY A 14 0.81 -0.08 7.23
CA GLY A 14 0.58 1.29 7.66
C GLY A 14 -0.75 1.86 7.14
N ILE A 15 -1.75 1.01 6.94
CA ILE A 15 -3.09 1.35 6.46
C ILE A 15 -4.11 1.01 7.55
N ALA A 16 -4.94 2.00 7.91
CA ALA A 16 -5.94 1.80 8.93
C ALA A 16 -7.10 0.90 8.44
N ALA A 17 -7.40 -0.14 9.23
CA ALA A 17 -8.58 -0.97 9.05
C ALA A 17 -9.60 -0.69 10.16
N ILE A 18 -10.88 -0.71 9.82
CA ILE A 18 -11.99 -0.45 10.75
C ILE A 18 -13.04 -1.56 10.67
N PRO A 19 -13.73 -1.84 11.80
CA PRO A 19 -14.79 -2.83 11.83
C PRO A 19 -16.06 -2.28 11.19
N ILE A 20 -16.68 -3.10 10.37
CA ILE A 20 -17.95 -2.84 9.72
C ILE A 20 -18.98 -3.86 10.23
N ARG A 21 -20.21 -3.44 10.39
CA ARG A 21 -21.31 -4.34 10.80
C ARG A 21 -21.46 -5.49 9.80
N TYR A 22 -21.68 -6.68 10.31
CA TYR A 22 -21.83 -7.85 9.45
C TYR A 22 -23.01 -7.68 8.47
N ARG A 23 -22.77 -8.01 7.21
CA ARG A 23 -23.71 -7.82 6.10
C ARG A 23 -24.25 -6.39 6.00
N ASP A 24 -23.41 -5.42 6.33
CA ASP A 24 -23.70 -3.98 6.24
C ASP A 24 -22.47 -3.26 5.66
N LYS A 25 -22.62 -2.00 5.33
CA LYS A 25 -21.52 -1.11 4.89
C LYS A 25 -21.18 -0.05 5.95
N ARG A 26 -21.94 0.03 7.04
CA ARG A 26 -21.77 1.01 8.12
C ARG A 26 -20.75 0.53 9.15
N PRO A 27 -19.87 1.43 9.65
CA PRO A 27 -18.94 1.10 10.72
C PRO A 27 -19.63 0.53 11.95
N ALA A 28 -18.96 -0.41 12.63
CA ALA A 28 -19.45 -1.00 13.89
C ALA A 28 -18.99 -0.21 15.12
N ILE A 29 -18.24 0.88 14.92
CA ILE A 29 -17.79 1.82 15.96
C ILE A 29 -18.52 3.15 15.83
N SER A 30 -18.65 3.88 16.92
CA SER A 30 -19.39 5.15 17.00
C SER A 30 -18.78 6.25 16.15
N SER A 31 -17.44 6.27 16.07
CA SER A 31 -16.69 7.20 15.21
C SER A 31 -15.48 6.48 14.62
N TRP A 32 -15.34 6.59 13.30
CA TRP A 32 -14.19 6.06 12.56
C TRP A 32 -13.28 7.17 12.01
N LYS A 33 -13.74 8.43 12.07
CA LYS A 33 -13.04 9.57 11.45
C LYS A 33 -11.64 9.81 12.04
N GLN A 34 -11.41 9.46 13.30
CA GLN A 34 -10.08 9.54 13.92
C GLN A 34 -9.05 8.66 13.19
N TYR A 35 -9.49 7.51 12.68
CA TYR A 35 -8.61 6.57 11.96
C TYR A 35 -8.27 7.01 10.52
N GLN A 36 -8.78 8.15 10.07
CA GLN A 36 -8.25 8.84 8.90
C GLN A 36 -6.87 9.47 9.15
N ARG A 37 -6.49 9.64 10.44
CA ARG A 37 -5.26 10.34 10.86
C ARG A 37 -4.42 9.54 11.85
N GLN A 38 -5.00 8.53 12.45
CA GLN A 38 -4.37 7.68 13.48
C GLN A 38 -4.58 6.21 13.11
N LEU A 39 -3.51 5.40 13.16
CA LEU A 39 -3.64 3.96 13.01
C LEU A 39 -4.30 3.36 14.26
N PRO A 40 -5.14 2.33 14.11
CA PRO A 40 -5.65 1.59 15.26
C PRO A 40 -4.51 0.81 15.92
N SER A 41 -4.60 0.63 17.23
CA SER A 41 -3.69 -0.24 17.98
C SER A 41 -4.04 -1.72 17.75
N HIS A 42 -3.08 -2.61 18.01
CA HIS A 42 -3.32 -4.06 18.01
C HIS A 42 -4.43 -4.47 19.00
N THR A 43 -4.51 -3.81 20.15
CA THR A 43 -5.57 -4.05 21.15
C THR A 43 -6.95 -3.69 20.61
N GLU A 44 -7.08 -2.57 19.89
CA GLU A 44 -8.34 -2.20 19.23
C GLU A 44 -8.72 -3.20 18.15
N LEU A 45 -7.77 -3.63 17.31
CA LEU A 45 -8.04 -4.64 16.29
C LEU A 45 -8.51 -5.96 16.91
N ALA A 46 -7.83 -6.45 17.94
CA ALA A 46 -8.21 -7.67 18.64
C ALA A 46 -9.62 -7.56 19.25
N LYS A 47 -9.98 -6.38 19.81
CA LYS A 47 -11.31 -6.12 20.37
C LYS A 47 -12.38 -6.06 19.29
N TRP A 48 -12.10 -5.46 18.13
CA TRP A 48 -13.10 -5.28 17.07
C TRP A 48 -13.34 -6.55 16.26
N PHE A 49 -12.30 -7.33 16.03
CA PHE A 49 -12.32 -8.47 15.11
C PHE A 49 -12.26 -9.83 15.82
N TYR A 50 -12.66 -9.89 17.12
CA TYR A 50 -12.74 -11.16 17.84
C TYR A 50 -13.84 -12.09 17.27
N SER A 51 -14.88 -11.53 16.67
CA SER A 51 -16.01 -12.26 16.12
C SER A 51 -15.87 -12.45 14.60
N PRO A 52 -16.12 -13.66 14.08
CA PRO A 52 -16.15 -13.88 12.63
C PRO A 52 -17.31 -13.17 11.93
N TYR A 53 -18.30 -12.71 12.70
CA TYR A 53 -19.45 -11.93 12.21
C TYR A 53 -19.17 -10.42 12.22
N THR A 54 -17.94 -10.04 11.92
CA THR A 54 -17.54 -8.63 11.73
C THR A 54 -16.99 -8.48 10.34
N ASN A 55 -17.48 -7.50 9.58
CA ASN A 55 -16.87 -7.10 8.32
C ASN A 55 -15.70 -6.16 8.57
N ILE A 56 -14.85 -6.01 7.58
CA ILE A 56 -13.67 -5.15 7.63
C ILE A 56 -13.65 -4.18 6.43
N ALA A 57 -13.27 -2.95 6.69
CA ALA A 57 -12.97 -1.98 5.64
C ALA A 57 -11.60 -1.34 5.88
N VAL A 58 -10.95 -0.93 4.81
CA VAL A 58 -9.69 -0.17 4.85
C VAL A 58 -9.97 1.29 4.51
N ILE A 59 -9.28 2.19 5.20
CA ILE A 59 -9.41 3.63 4.98
C ILE A 59 -8.47 4.03 3.85
N THR A 60 -9.04 4.65 2.81
CA THR A 60 -8.29 5.15 1.66
C THR A 60 -7.54 6.45 1.99
N GLY A 61 -6.44 6.69 1.29
CA GLY A 61 -5.54 7.82 1.52
C GLY A 61 -4.32 7.50 2.37
N TRP A 62 -4.37 6.48 3.25
CA TRP A 62 -3.19 5.99 3.94
C TRP A 62 -2.16 5.45 2.95
N LYS A 63 -0.89 5.90 3.06
CA LYS A 63 0.17 5.56 2.09
C LYS A 63 -0.23 5.82 0.64
N ASN A 64 -1.08 6.83 0.42
CA ASN A 64 -1.69 7.17 -0.86
C ASN A 64 -2.49 6.02 -1.49
N LEU A 65 -3.06 5.14 -0.65
CA LEU A 65 -3.95 4.08 -1.10
C LEU A 65 -5.15 4.68 -1.82
N ALA A 66 -5.33 4.27 -3.07
CA ALA A 66 -6.51 4.55 -3.87
C ALA A 66 -7.16 3.24 -4.33
N VAL A 67 -8.47 3.24 -4.42
CA VAL A 67 -9.26 2.11 -4.92
C VAL A 67 -10.13 2.59 -6.06
N VAL A 68 -10.00 1.94 -7.20
CA VAL A 68 -10.93 2.09 -8.33
C VAL A 68 -12.05 1.09 -8.12
N ASP A 69 -13.23 1.59 -7.79
CA ASP A 69 -14.44 0.81 -7.49
C ASP A 69 -15.32 0.80 -8.74
N PHE A 70 -15.36 -0.33 -9.43
CA PHE A 70 -16.17 -0.56 -10.61
C PHE A 70 -17.58 -0.98 -10.19
N ASP A 71 -18.59 -0.29 -10.70
CA ASP A 71 -19.99 -0.49 -10.32
C ASP A 71 -20.53 -1.88 -10.72
N ASP A 72 -20.03 -2.43 -11.83
CA ASP A 72 -20.40 -3.73 -12.36
C ASP A 72 -19.28 -4.44 -13.13
N ASP A 73 -19.53 -5.68 -13.54
CA ASP A 73 -18.58 -6.52 -14.27
C ASP A 73 -18.26 -5.95 -15.66
N THR A 74 -19.23 -5.34 -16.33
CA THR A 74 -19.06 -4.79 -17.68
C THR A 74 -18.07 -3.64 -17.70
N GLU A 75 -18.15 -2.73 -16.72
CA GLU A 75 -17.23 -1.61 -16.62
C GLU A 75 -15.82 -2.07 -16.27
N TYR A 76 -15.69 -3.08 -15.39
CA TYR A 76 -14.40 -3.69 -15.11
C TYR A 76 -13.79 -4.38 -16.37
N GLU A 77 -14.58 -5.13 -17.12
CA GLU A 77 -14.12 -5.81 -18.33
C GLU A 77 -13.68 -4.82 -19.42
N LYS A 78 -14.42 -3.74 -19.64
CA LYS A 78 -14.01 -2.65 -20.55
C LYS A 78 -12.65 -2.09 -20.15
N TRP A 79 -12.50 -1.77 -18.86
CA TRP A 79 -11.24 -1.28 -18.34
C TRP A 79 -10.11 -2.32 -18.46
N ALA A 80 -10.38 -3.58 -18.13
CA ALA A 80 -9.40 -4.66 -18.22
C ALA A 80 -8.90 -4.86 -19.67
N HIS A 81 -9.80 -4.81 -20.65
CA HIS A 81 -9.43 -4.86 -22.06
C HIS A 81 -8.61 -3.63 -22.50
N TRP A 82 -8.95 -2.45 -21.99
CA TRP A 82 -8.21 -1.24 -22.30
C TRP A 82 -6.80 -1.25 -21.70
N ILE A 83 -6.66 -1.60 -20.40
CA ILE A 83 -5.37 -1.61 -19.70
C ILE A 83 -4.44 -2.71 -20.23
N ALA A 84 -4.99 -3.85 -20.67
CA ALA A 84 -4.22 -4.98 -21.20
C ALA A 84 -3.32 -4.62 -22.40
N ARG A 85 -3.66 -3.55 -23.13
CA ARG A 85 -2.90 -3.06 -24.29
C ARG A 85 -1.80 -2.06 -23.90
N ARG A 86 -1.58 -1.79 -22.61
CA ARG A 86 -0.64 -0.79 -22.11
C ARG A 86 0.54 -1.42 -21.42
N ARG A 87 1.68 -0.76 -21.47
CA ARG A 87 2.92 -1.27 -20.84
C ARG A 87 2.76 -1.48 -19.32
N ILE A 88 1.97 -0.64 -18.66
CA ILE A 88 1.70 -0.71 -17.22
C ILE A 88 0.92 -1.96 -16.81
N TYR A 89 0.22 -2.61 -17.75
CA TYR A 89 -0.58 -3.81 -17.49
C TYR A 89 0.20 -4.91 -16.77
N ARG A 90 1.46 -5.13 -17.14
CA ARG A 90 2.30 -6.16 -16.51
C ARG A 90 2.45 -5.98 -15.00
N TYR A 91 2.32 -4.75 -14.49
CA TYR A 91 2.32 -4.44 -13.06
C TYR A 91 0.90 -4.48 -12.49
N VAL A 92 -0.01 -3.78 -13.14
CA VAL A 92 -1.40 -3.62 -12.66
C VAL A 92 -2.16 -4.95 -12.61
N ARG A 93 -1.88 -5.90 -13.50
CA ARG A 93 -2.47 -7.25 -13.45
C ARG A 93 -2.16 -8.03 -12.16
N GLN A 94 -1.13 -7.64 -11.44
CA GLN A 94 -0.70 -8.28 -10.18
C GLN A 94 -1.19 -7.50 -8.95
N THR A 95 -1.91 -6.40 -9.15
CA THR A 95 -2.43 -5.63 -8.03
C THR A 95 -3.56 -6.36 -7.33
N LEU A 96 -3.69 -6.10 -6.03
CA LEU A 96 -4.83 -6.59 -5.26
C LEU A 96 -6.13 -6.17 -5.96
N THR A 97 -6.85 -7.15 -6.45
CA THR A 97 -8.15 -6.98 -7.09
C THR A 97 -9.17 -7.85 -6.38
N VAL A 98 -10.27 -7.24 -5.99
CA VAL A 98 -11.32 -7.87 -5.20
C VAL A 98 -12.61 -7.88 -6.00
N LYS A 99 -13.22 -9.05 -6.15
CA LYS A 99 -14.60 -9.17 -6.64
C LYS A 99 -15.54 -8.75 -5.54
N THR A 100 -16.43 -7.82 -5.84
CA THR A 100 -17.50 -7.36 -4.95
C THR A 100 -18.82 -8.07 -5.28
N SER A 101 -19.94 -7.59 -4.76
CA SER A 101 -21.25 -8.17 -5.08
C SER A 101 -21.69 -7.95 -6.53
N ARG A 102 -21.20 -6.90 -7.20
CA ARG A 102 -21.60 -6.54 -8.56
C ARG A 102 -20.40 -6.34 -9.49
N GLY A 103 -19.38 -5.64 -9.04
CA GLY A 103 -18.21 -5.27 -9.82
C GLY A 103 -16.90 -5.64 -9.11
N TYR A 104 -15.94 -4.75 -9.14
CA TYR A 104 -14.58 -5.00 -8.64
C TYR A 104 -13.99 -3.78 -7.95
N HIS A 105 -13.16 -4.03 -6.94
CA HIS A 105 -12.23 -3.05 -6.40
C HIS A 105 -10.82 -3.35 -6.91
N VAL A 106 -10.17 -2.39 -7.55
CA VAL A 106 -8.75 -2.46 -7.94
C VAL A 106 -7.97 -1.52 -7.02
N TYR A 107 -7.06 -2.08 -6.23
CA TYR A 107 -6.29 -1.36 -5.23
C TYR A 107 -4.94 -0.94 -5.80
N VAL A 108 -4.58 0.32 -5.63
CA VAL A 108 -3.26 0.86 -6.02
C VAL A 108 -2.77 1.83 -4.96
N THR A 109 -1.46 2.07 -4.93
CA THR A 109 -0.89 3.23 -4.23
C THR A 109 -0.29 4.17 -5.25
N THR A 110 -0.40 5.48 -5.01
CA THR A 110 0.11 6.51 -5.93
C THR A 110 1.29 7.26 -5.34
N SER A 111 2.14 7.83 -6.20
CA SER A 111 3.30 8.61 -5.75
C SER A 111 2.89 9.89 -5.02
N GLN A 112 1.76 10.48 -5.39
CA GLN A 112 1.15 11.65 -4.75
C GLN A 112 -0.29 11.34 -4.33
N PRO A 113 -0.84 11.99 -3.31
CA PRO A 113 -2.23 11.79 -2.90
C PRO A 113 -3.20 11.98 -4.08
N ALA A 114 -4.04 10.98 -4.30
CA ALA A 114 -5.11 11.04 -5.30
C ALA A 114 -6.40 11.64 -4.70
N GLN A 115 -7.33 12.00 -5.57
CA GLN A 115 -8.61 12.58 -5.17
C GLN A 115 -9.75 11.56 -5.32
N ASN A 116 -10.78 11.73 -4.49
CA ASN A 116 -12.04 11.04 -4.72
C ASN A 116 -12.71 11.59 -5.97
N ALA A 117 -13.32 10.72 -6.75
CA ALA A 117 -14.15 11.12 -7.88
C ALA A 117 -15.27 10.12 -8.08
N LYS A 118 -16.38 10.61 -8.60
CA LYS A 118 -17.48 9.76 -9.10
C LYS A 118 -17.54 9.94 -10.60
N LEU A 119 -17.22 8.88 -11.32
CA LEU A 119 -17.16 8.84 -12.77
C LEU A 119 -18.23 7.87 -13.29
N PRO A 120 -18.60 7.92 -14.59
CA PRO A 120 -19.55 6.96 -15.14
C PRO A 120 -19.09 5.51 -14.97
N GLY A 121 -19.83 4.73 -14.17
CA GLY A 121 -19.53 3.32 -13.89
C GLY A 121 -18.36 3.04 -12.96
N ILE A 122 -17.69 4.08 -12.44
CA ILE A 122 -16.48 3.94 -11.60
C ILE A 122 -16.46 4.99 -10.49
N ASP A 123 -16.23 4.58 -9.26
CA ASP A 123 -15.92 5.47 -8.15
C ASP A 123 -14.42 5.41 -7.80
N ILE A 124 -13.76 6.54 -7.69
CA ILE A 124 -12.40 6.64 -7.14
C ILE A 124 -12.49 6.93 -5.63
N LYS A 125 -12.00 6.00 -4.84
CA LYS A 125 -11.89 6.14 -3.37
C LYS A 125 -10.40 6.32 -3.02
N ALA A 126 -9.97 7.54 -2.77
CA ALA A 126 -8.56 7.85 -2.61
C ALA A 126 -8.23 8.71 -1.38
N SER A 127 -9.21 9.35 -0.74
CA SER A 127 -8.95 10.22 0.40
C SER A 127 -10.12 10.21 1.37
N GLY A 128 -9.84 9.89 2.63
CA GLY A 128 -10.77 10.04 3.75
C GLY A 128 -12.06 9.21 3.69
N GLY A 129 -12.13 8.24 2.76
CA GLY A 129 -13.19 7.26 2.67
C GLY A 129 -12.77 5.89 3.23
N TYR A 130 -13.60 4.89 3.03
CA TYR A 130 -13.24 3.50 3.29
C TYR A 130 -13.91 2.58 2.26
N VAL A 131 -13.31 1.43 2.02
CA VAL A 131 -13.86 0.37 1.18
C VAL A 131 -13.83 -0.95 1.92
N LEU A 132 -14.88 -1.76 1.75
CA LEU A 132 -14.91 -3.10 2.30
C LEU A 132 -13.89 -3.97 1.57
N THR A 133 -13.19 -4.82 2.34
CA THR A 133 -12.18 -5.75 1.82
C THR A 133 -12.49 -7.18 2.27
N PRO A 134 -11.99 -8.22 1.60
CA PRO A 134 -12.14 -9.59 2.08
C PRO A 134 -11.66 -9.76 3.54
N PRO A 135 -12.30 -10.65 4.33
CA PRO A 135 -13.34 -11.59 3.95
C PRO A 135 -14.77 -11.09 4.17
N SER A 136 -15.03 -9.80 4.03
CA SER A 136 -16.33 -9.17 4.28
C SER A 136 -17.46 -9.80 3.46
N VAL A 137 -18.69 -9.71 4.00
CA VAL A 137 -19.91 -10.16 3.36
C VAL A 137 -20.79 -8.95 3.06
N HIS A 138 -21.17 -8.78 1.80
CA HIS A 138 -22.08 -7.72 1.34
C HIS A 138 -23.50 -7.91 1.92
N PRO A 139 -24.33 -6.86 2.07
CA PRO A 139 -25.73 -6.99 2.48
C PRO A 139 -26.55 -8.02 1.69
N SER A 140 -26.27 -8.21 0.40
CA SER A 140 -26.89 -9.24 -0.44
C SER A 140 -26.49 -10.69 -0.08
N GLY A 141 -25.49 -10.89 0.78
CA GLY A 141 -24.91 -12.18 1.10
C GLY A 141 -23.69 -12.56 0.25
N ALA A 142 -23.37 -11.83 -0.81
CA ALA A 142 -22.16 -12.06 -1.62
C ALA A 142 -20.91 -11.74 -0.79
N GLN A 143 -19.91 -12.62 -0.88
CA GLN A 143 -18.64 -12.44 -0.21
C GLN A 143 -17.67 -11.66 -1.08
N TYR A 144 -16.95 -10.70 -0.49
CA TYR A 144 -15.80 -10.08 -1.11
C TYR A 144 -14.65 -11.09 -1.25
N LYS A 145 -14.10 -11.25 -2.46
CA LYS A 145 -13.08 -12.27 -2.75
C LYS A 145 -11.91 -11.68 -3.51
N ILE A 146 -10.68 -11.99 -3.09
CA ILE A 146 -9.49 -11.68 -3.87
C ILE A 146 -9.54 -12.51 -5.15
N VAL A 147 -9.36 -11.88 -6.30
CA VAL A 147 -9.31 -12.52 -7.62
C VAL A 147 -7.96 -12.34 -8.30
N SER A 148 -7.18 -11.36 -7.88
CA SER A 148 -5.80 -11.16 -8.35
C SER A 148 -5.00 -10.43 -7.28
N GLY A 149 -3.71 -10.74 -7.19
CA GLY A 149 -2.72 -10.09 -6.35
C GLY A 149 -3.00 -10.14 -4.85
N ASP A 150 -1.97 -9.88 -4.08
CA ASP A 150 -2.07 -9.87 -2.61
C ASP A 150 -1.93 -8.45 -2.04
N LEU A 151 -1.37 -7.51 -2.83
CA LEU A 151 -1.04 -6.14 -2.41
C LEU A 151 -1.43 -5.10 -3.45
N PRO A 152 -1.73 -3.86 -3.01
CA PRO A 152 -1.81 -2.73 -3.91
C PRO A 152 -0.48 -2.46 -4.61
N VAL A 153 -0.46 -2.47 -5.94
CA VAL A 153 0.71 -2.10 -6.72
C VAL A 153 0.88 -0.57 -6.70
N ARG A 154 2.14 -0.13 -6.63
CA ARG A 154 2.46 1.30 -6.75
C ARG A 154 2.47 1.72 -8.21
N ILE A 155 1.80 2.84 -8.49
CA ILE A 155 1.79 3.56 -9.77
C ILE A 155 2.15 5.02 -9.51
N ASP A 156 2.53 5.77 -10.54
CA ASP A 156 2.85 7.18 -10.35
C ASP A 156 1.58 7.99 -10.09
N ALA A 157 0.56 7.81 -10.90
CA ALA A 157 -0.72 8.50 -10.75
C ALA A 157 -1.88 7.65 -11.30
N LEU A 158 -3.11 7.98 -10.90
CA LEU A 158 -4.30 7.33 -11.46
C LEU A 158 -4.46 7.53 -12.98
N SER A 159 -3.86 8.59 -13.54
CA SER A 159 -3.76 8.80 -14.99
C SER A 159 -3.13 7.64 -15.75
N ASP A 160 -2.28 6.86 -15.09
CA ASP A 160 -1.61 5.73 -15.72
C ASP A 160 -2.56 4.56 -16.00
N ILE A 161 -3.66 4.51 -15.24
CA ILE A 161 -4.62 3.39 -15.26
C ILE A 161 -6.05 3.80 -15.60
N LEU A 162 -6.31 5.09 -15.82
CA LEU A 162 -7.62 5.57 -16.25
C LEU A 162 -7.65 5.78 -17.78
N PRO A 163 -8.70 5.30 -18.48
CA PRO A 163 -8.95 5.65 -19.87
C PRO A 163 -9.04 7.16 -20.08
N PRO A 164 -8.64 7.70 -21.25
CA PRO A 164 -8.62 9.13 -21.52
C PRO A 164 -9.95 9.83 -21.26
N GLU A 165 -11.06 9.18 -21.55
CA GLU A 165 -12.43 9.70 -21.36
C GLU A 165 -12.77 9.86 -19.88
N LEU A 166 -12.30 8.94 -19.04
CA LEU A 166 -12.49 9.01 -17.60
C LEU A 166 -11.46 9.96 -16.94
N LEU A 167 -10.25 9.99 -17.50
CA LEU A 167 -9.20 10.89 -17.04
C LEU A 167 -9.60 12.35 -17.22
N ALA A 168 -10.18 12.73 -18.35
CA ALA A 168 -10.67 14.09 -18.59
C ALA A 168 -11.67 14.50 -17.51
N GLN A 169 -12.64 13.65 -17.20
CA GLN A 169 -13.63 13.90 -16.15
C GLN A 169 -13.00 13.90 -14.74
N TYR A 170 -12.00 13.05 -14.49
CA TYR A 170 -11.28 13.01 -13.22
C TYR A 170 -10.50 14.30 -12.95
N THR A 171 -9.85 14.88 -13.95
CA THR A 171 -9.06 16.12 -13.84
C THR A 171 -9.91 17.36 -13.69
N GLU A 172 -11.16 17.35 -14.16
CA GLU A 172 -12.13 18.43 -14.04
C GLU A 172 -12.76 18.54 -12.64
N GLN A 173 -12.63 17.49 -11.79
CA GLN A 173 -13.18 17.50 -10.44
C GLN A 173 -12.47 18.55 -9.55
N PRO A 174 -13.19 19.30 -8.70
CA PRO A 174 -12.57 20.28 -7.82
C PRO A 174 -11.65 19.59 -6.80
N LYS A 175 -10.46 20.18 -6.62
CA LYS A 175 -9.41 19.67 -5.73
C LYS A 175 -9.80 19.80 -4.25
N THR A 176 -10.54 18.87 -3.70
CA THR A 176 -10.71 18.73 -2.25
C THR A 176 -9.60 17.83 -1.69
N ILE A 177 -8.41 18.37 -1.51
CA ILE A 177 -7.31 17.67 -0.85
C ILE A 177 -7.55 17.77 0.65
N ILE A 178 -8.03 16.69 1.28
CA ILE A 178 -7.97 16.55 2.73
C ILE A 178 -6.55 16.04 3.06
N THR A 179 -5.62 16.99 3.19
CA THR A 179 -4.30 16.67 3.76
C THR A 179 -4.51 16.34 5.23
N PRO A 180 -4.06 15.18 5.73
CA PRO A 180 -4.08 14.89 7.15
C PRO A 180 -3.21 15.94 7.86
N ARG A 181 -3.84 16.91 8.55
CA ARG A 181 -3.12 17.80 9.43
C ARG A 181 -2.86 17.02 10.71
N ILE A 182 -1.62 16.62 10.93
CA ILE A 182 -1.19 16.07 12.21
C ILE A 182 -1.35 17.19 13.22
N THR A 183 -2.44 17.18 13.98
CA THR A 183 -2.57 18.00 15.17
C THR A 183 -1.85 17.24 16.27
N LEU A 184 -0.70 17.76 16.68
CA LEU A 184 -0.03 17.33 17.90
C LEU A 184 -1.00 17.55 19.07
N PRO A 185 -1.12 16.62 20.04
CA PRO A 185 -1.92 16.85 21.23
C PRO A 185 -1.41 18.08 21.98
N ALA A 186 -2.34 18.88 22.47
CA ALA A 186 -2.04 20.04 23.30
C ALA A 186 -1.17 19.62 24.50
N SER A 187 -0.13 20.37 24.75
CA SER A 187 0.87 20.20 25.80
C SER A 187 0.28 19.81 27.14
N GLY A 188 0.66 18.65 27.66
CA GLY A 188 0.29 18.12 28.97
C GLY A 188 0.90 16.76 29.27
N ASP A 189 1.69 16.19 28.38
CA ASP A 189 2.36 14.92 28.55
C ASP A 189 3.73 15.13 29.21
N PRO A 190 4.03 14.46 30.35
CA PRO A 190 5.33 14.52 31.00
C PRO A 190 6.51 14.05 30.16
N TRP A 191 6.26 13.35 29.04
CA TRP A 191 7.27 12.87 28.08
C TRP A 191 7.63 13.89 26.99
N ALA A 192 6.95 15.05 26.93
CA ALA A 192 7.18 16.09 25.92
C ALA A 192 8.53 16.85 26.10
N GLN A 193 9.32 16.53 27.14
CA GLN A 193 10.61 17.19 27.37
C GLN A 193 11.82 16.42 26.84
N ALA A 194 11.65 15.27 26.23
CA ALA A 194 12.76 14.42 25.78
C ALA A 194 13.04 14.44 24.27
N GLU A 195 12.21 15.06 23.45
CA GLU A 195 12.44 15.10 22.00
C GLU A 195 12.44 16.54 21.47
N ARG A 196 13.62 17.01 21.06
CA ARG A 196 13.70 18.13 20.14
C ARG A 196 12.85 17.80 18.91
N PRO A 197 12.16 18.80 18.29
CA PRO A 197 11.39 18.55 17.09
C PRO A 197 12.28 17.83 16.08
N PHE A 198 11.87 16.63 15.68
CA PHE A 198 12.46 15.95 14.54
C PHE A 198 12.09 16.79 13.34
N GLU A 199 12.98 17.67 12.91
CA GLU A 199 12.93 18.19 11.57
C GLU A 199 13.11 16.97 10.66
N PRO A 200 12.13 16.65 9.78
CA PRO A 200 12.37 15.65 8.76
C PRO A 200 13.48 16.22 7.88
N SER A 201 14.73 15.94 8.23
CA SER A 201 15.77 16.12 7.28
C SER A 201 15.51 15.06 6.21
N ASP A 202 14.93 15.48 5.08
CA ASP A 202 14.89 14.72 3.82
C ASP A 202 16.26 14.15 3.45
N ASN A 203 17.26 14.60 4.15
CA ASN A 203 18.65 14.30 3.99
C ASN A 203 19.08 12.94 4.60
N LEU A 204 18.51 12.44 5.73
CA LEU A 204 19.04 11.21 6.35
C LEU A 204 18.71 9.95 5.56
N ILE A 205 17.46 9.78 5.17
CA ILE A 205 17.02 8.62 4.37
C ILE A 205 17.72 8.64 3.02
N GLN A 206 17.83 9.81 2.39
CA GLN A 206 18.55 9.97 1.14
C GLN A 206 20.04 9.68 1.32
N ARG A 207 20.69 10.19 2.37
CA ARG A 207 22.08 9.89 2.69
C ARG A 207 22.34 8.40 2.92
N ILE A 208 21.41 7.68 3.56
CA ILE A 208 21.49 6.23 3.69
C ILE A 208 21.42 5.58 2.31
N LYS A 209 20.46 5.97 1.48
CA LYS A 209 20.29 5.41 0.13
C LYS A 209 21.45 5.72 -0.80
N ASP A 210 22.08 6.87 -0.67
CA ASP A 210 23.26 7.27 -1.45
C ASP A 210 24.52 6.51 -1.01
N HIS A 211 24.62 6.17 0.27
CA HIS A 211 25.77 5.48 0.83
C HIS A 211 25.73 3.97 0.60
N TYR A 212 24.56 3.36 0.75
CA TYR A 212 24.38 1.92 0.59
C TYR A 212 23.77 1.61 -0.76
N ARG A 213 24.55 0.97 -1.61
CA ARG A 213 24.10 0.54 -2.94
C ARG A 213 23.47 -0.84 -2.85
N ILE A 214 22.28 -1.01 -3.47
CA ILE A 214 21.51 -2.26 -3.39
C ILE A 214 22.27 -3.45 -3.96
N GLU A 215 23.06 -3.24 -5.00
CA GLU A 215 23.90 -4.26 -5.63
C GLU A 215 25.00 -4.78 -4.71
N SER A 216 25.44 -4.03 -3.70
CA SER A 216 26.48 -4.45 -2.76
C SER A 216 26.05 -5.60 -1.82
N PHE A 217 24.75 -5.86 -1.73
CA PHE A 217 24.20 -6.95 -0.92
C PHE A 217 24.25 -8.31 -1.62
N PHE A 218 24.62 -8.35 -2.90
CA PHE A 218 24.57 -9.56 -3.72
C PHE A 218 25.93 -9.85 -4.36
N PRO A 219 26.72 -10.79 -3.79
CA PRO A 219 28.04 -11.11 -4.33
C PRO A 219 27.99 -11.74 -5.73
N ASP A 220 26.90 -12.44 -6.06
CA ASP A 220 26.69 -13.14 -7.33
C ASP A 220 25.72 -12.40 -8.26
N ILE A 221 25.93 -11.09 -8.42
CA ILE A 221 25.07 -10.28 -9.29
C ILE A 221 25.46 -10.46 -10.77
N HIS A 222 24.45 -10.64 -11.62
CA HIS A 222 24.59 -10.77 -13.07
C HIS A 222 23.90 -9.62 -13.79
N TYR A 223 24.64 -8.72 -14.41
CA TYR A 223 24.06 -7.64 -15.21
C TYR A 223 23.46 -8.17 -16.51
N ARG A 224 22.27 -7.68 -16.86
CA ARG A 224 21.50 -8.08 -18.05
C ARG A 224 21.48 -7.02 -19.15
N GLY A 225 22.19 -5.90 -18.91
CA GLY A 225 22.25 -4.73 -19.78
C GLY A 225 21.45 -3.55 -19.25
N GLY A 226 21.97 -2.33 -19.46
CA GLY A 226 21.44 -1.11 -18.89
C GLY A 226 21.43 -1.12 -17.36
N GLU A 227 20.33 -0.68 -16.80
CA GLU A 227 20.09 -0.56 -15.36
C GLU A 227 19.67 -1.88 -14.66
N TRP A 228 19.56 -2.99 -15.40
CA TRP A 228 18.98 -4.23 -14.88
C TRP A 228 20.02 -5.29 -14.56
N ALA A 229 19.87 -5.90 -13.41
CA ALA A 229 20.67 -7.03 -12.97
C ALA A 229 19.81 -8.11 -12.32
N MET A 230 20.37 -9.32 -12.20
CA MET A 230 19.77 -10.47 -11.56
C MET A 230 20.68 -11.03 -10.48
N ALA A 231 20.11 -11.49 -9.38
CA ALA A 231 20.81 -12.20 -8.33
C ALA A 231 19.98 -13.38 -7.80
N ARG A 232 20.57 -14.26 -7.03
CA ARG A 232 19.82 -15.26 -6.28
C ARG A 232 19.05 -14.58 -5.16
N CYS A 233 17.78 -14.97 -5.00
CA CYS A 233 16.94 -14.41 -3.94
C CYS A 233 17.34 -15.00 -2.58
N PRO A 234 17.64 -14.18 -1.57
CA PRO A 234 18.02 -14.66 -0.24
C PRO A 234 16.83 -15.12 0.61
N PHE A 235 15.60 -15.00 0.10
CA PHE A 235 14.37 -15.22 0.86
C PHE A 235 13.69 -16.57 0.55
N HIS A 236 14.24 -17.38 -0.35
CA HIS A 236 13.83 -18.76 -0.65
C HIS A 236 14.99 -19.56 -1.23
N ASP A 237 14.84 -20.88 -1.34
CA ASP A 237 15.83 -21.74 -2.03
C ASP A 237 15.81 -21.45 -3.54
N ASP A 238 16.71 -20.55 -3.97
CA ASP A 238 16.77 -20.04 -5.34
C ASP A 238 17.89 -20.74 -6.13
N ARG A 239 17.52 -21.69 -6.98
CA ARG A 239 18.48 -22.41 -7.85
C ARG A 239 18.82 -21.63 -9.11
N ASN A 240 17.91 -20.75 -9.58
CA ASN A 240 18.10 -19.89 -10.74
C ASN A 240 17.81 -18.45 -10.31
N PRO A 241 18.69 -17.46 -10.62
CA PRO A 241 18.52 -16.09 -10.20
C PRO A 241 17.12 -15.56 -10.50
N SER A 242 16.34 -15.30 -9.45
CA SER A 242 14.96 -14.81 -9.54
C SER A 242 14.77 -13.44 -8.91
N LEU A 243 15.80 -12.90 -8.25
CA LEU A 243 15.79 -11.52 -7.75
C LEU A 243 16.25 -10.58 -8.85
N TRP A 244 15.38 -9.68 -9.27
CA TRP A 244 15.74 -8.60 -10.19
C TRP A 244 16.15 -7.35 -9.41
N LEU A 245 17.13 -6.59 -9.94
CA LEU A 245 17.58 -5.30 -9.42
C LEU A 245 17.49 -4.26 -10.52
N ASN A 246 17.04 -3.06 -10.17
CA ASN A 246 17.25 -1.85 -10.95
C ASN A 246 18.33 -1.02 -10.23
N VAL A 247 19.52 -0.99 -10.79
CA VAL A 247 20.69 -0.35 -10.14
C VAL A 247 20.69 1.18 -10.26
N GLU A 248 19.93 1.77 -11.16
CA GLU A 248 19.70 3.21 -11.21
C GLU A 248 18.68 3.66 -10.16
N GLN A 249 17.54 2.98 -10.12
CA GLN A 249 16.48 3.29 -9.17
C GLN A 249 16.74 2.76 -7.76
N GLN A 250 17.79 1.96 -7.58
CA GLN A 250 18.19 1.37 -6.30
C GLN A 250 17.05 0.58 -5.62
N ILE A 251 16.40 -0.28 -6.41
CA ILE A 251 15.31 -1.15 -5.95
C ILE A 251 15.51 -2.58 -6.43
N CYS A 252 14.98 -3.55 -5.69
CA CYS A 252 14.95 -4.96 -6.08
C CYS A 252 13.62 -5.62 -5.80
N GLY A 253 13.37 -6.74 -6.46
CA GLY A 253 12.18 -7.56 -6.22
C GLY A 253 12.38 -8.99 -6.70
N CYS A 254 11.59 -9.92 -6.17
CA CYS A 254 11.69 -11.33 -6.52
C CYS A 254 10.54 -11.78 -7.42
N PHE A 255 10.85 -12.43 -8.55
CA PHE A 255 9.85 -13.00 -9.45
C PHE A 255 9.07 -14.17 -8.85
N ALA A 256 9.62 -14.83 -7.82
CA ALA A 256 8.93 -15.87 -7.06
C ALA A 256 7.98 -15.32 -6.00
N GLY A 257 7.81 -13.99 -5.90
CA GLY A 257 6.86 -13.35 -4.98
C GLY A 257 7.36 -13.23 -3.53
N CYS A 258 8.65 -13.43 -3.24
CA CYS A 258 9.19 -13.25 -1.89
C CYS A 258 9.21 -11.80 -1.44
N THR A 259 9.30 -10.86 -2.39
CA THR A 259 9.17 -9.43 -2.17
C THR A 259 7.81 -8.99 -2.68
N THR A 260 7.00 -8.46 -1.81
CA THR A 260 5.63 -8.04 -2.11
C THR A 260 5.58 -6.69 -2.83
N LEU A 261 6.62 -5.88 -2.65
CA LEU A 261 6.89 -4.61 -3.34
C LEU A 261 8.38 -4.58 -3.71
N PRO A 262 8.79 -3.74 -4.67
CA PRO A 262 10.20 -3.45 -4.82
C PRO A 262 10.77 -2.92 -3.50
N TYR A 263 11.80 -3.56 -3.00
CA TYR A 263 12.52 -3.12 -1.81
C TYR A 263 13.58 -2.10 -2.23
N ASP A 264 13.65 -0.99 -1.51
CA ASP A 264 14.85 -0.16 -1.52
C ASP A 264 15.93 -0.77 -0.61
N VAL A 265 17.06 -0.12 -0.51
CA VAL A 265 18.17 -0.62 0.29
C VAL A 265 17.85 -0.74 1.78
N ILE A 266 16.95 0.09 2.31
CA ILE A 266 16.54 0.06 3.72
C ILE A 266 15.58 -1.11 3.96
N ASP A 267 14.61 -1.30 3.07
CA ASP A 267 13.67 -2.44 3.14
C ASP A 267 14.40 -3.77 3.01
N LEU A 268 15.36 -3.84 2.07
CA LEU A 268 16.20 -5.01 1.86
C LEU A 268 17.03 -5.32 3.11
N TYR A 269 17.72 -4.31 3.67
CA TYR A 269 18.54 -4.47 4.88
C TYR A 269 17.69 -4.91 6.07
N ALA A 270 16.53 -4.28 6.27
CA ALA A 270 15.59 -4.64 7.33
C ALA A 270 15.20 -6.11 7.25
N ARG A 271 14.82 -6.57 6.06
CA ARG A 271 14.37 -7.95 5.87
C ARG A 271 15.49 -8.97 5.98
N LEU A 272 16.68 -8.69 5.45
CA LEU A 272 17.85 -9.57 5.57
C LEU A 272 18.26 -9.81 7.01
N ASN A 273 18.01 -8.83 7.89
CA ASN A 273 18.41 -8.88 9.30
C ASN A 273 17.24 -9.08 10.27
N ASN A 274 16.03 -9.38 9.78
CA ASN A 274 14.81 -9.52 10.59
C ASN A 274 14.53 -8.31 11.49
N LEU A 275 14.73 -7.11 10.96
CA LEU A 275 14.52 -5.83 11.63
C LEU A 275 13.26 -5.13 11.13
N THR A 276 12.72 -4.23 11.94
CA THR A 276 11.80 -3.21 11.46
C THR A 276 12.55 -2.17 10.61
N VAL A 277 11.85 -1.46 9.74
CA VAL A 277 12.44 -0.37 8.94
C VAL A 277 13.07 0.70 9.83
N SER A 278 12.43 1.04 10.95
CA SER A 278 12.96 2.01 11.92
C SER A 278 14.26 1.56 12.58
N GLU A 279 14.39 0.27 12.91
CA GLU A 279 15.63 -0.31 13.43
C GLU A 279 16.73 -0.34 12.38
N ALA A 280 16.39 -0.70 11.14
CA ALA A 280 17.31 -0.67 10.01
C ALA A 280 17.87 0.74 9.79
N VAL A 281 17.02 1.76 9.74
CA VAL A 281 17.43 3.17 9.61
C VAL A 281 18.36 3.58 10.76
N ARG A 282 18.04 3.20 12.01
CA ARG A 282 18.88 3.52 13.19
C ARG A 282 20.27 2.90 13.06
N ILE A 283 20.34 1.63 12.66
CA ILE A 283 21.62 0.91 12.52
C ILE A 283 22.44 1.49 11.36
N MET A 284 21.81 1.66 10.20
CA MET A 284 22.46 2.21 9.01
C MET A 284 22.97 3.65 9.24
N LYS A 285 22.22 4.47 10.00
CA LYS A 285 22.66 5.79 10.45
C LYS A 285 23.93 5.75 11.30
N GLN A 286 24.05 4.80 12.22
CA GLN A 286 25.23 4.68 13.07
C GLN A 286 26.48 4.42 12.26
N SER A 287 26.39 3.65 11.20
CA SER A 287 27.49 3.36 10.28
C SER A 287 27.89 4.55 9.39
N LEU A 288 26.97 5.51 9.17
CA LEU A 288 27.26 6.76 8.44
C LEU A 288 28.06 7.79 9.27
N GLY A 289 28.04 7.66 10.59
CA GLY A 289 28.70 8.61 11.53
C GLY A 289 30.08 8.16 12.02
N GLY A 290 30.59 7.04 11.54
CA GLY A 290 31.85 6.43 11.98
C GLY A 290 33.00 6.59 10.98
N ALA A 291 33.03 7.66 10.17
CA ALA A 291 34.16 8.00 9.29
C ALA A 291 34.69 9.39 9.64
#